data_335d2b1b97ca78bfb70fb9cfdea274eb
#
_entry.id   335d2b1b97ca78bfb70fb9cfdea274eb
#
_cell.length_a   1.000
_cell.length_b   1.000
_cell.length_c   1.000
_cell.angle_alpha   90.00
_cell.angle_beta   90.00
_cell.angle_gamma   90.00
#
_symmetry.space_group_name_H-M   'P 1'
#
loop_
_entity.id
_entity.type
_entity.pdbx_description
1 polymer ?
#
loop_
_entity_poly.entity_id
_entity_poly.type
_entity_poly.pdbx_seq_one_letter_code
_entity_poly.pdbx_strand_id
1 'polypeptide(L)'
;MKPPYEITPKILKLITSISEKIGEVNANYLTKQSPQLRKQNRIKTIHSSLKIEGNTLTEEQITALIENKRVIGPEKDVLEVLNAIKVYEKLDSFNFSSDKSFLKAHLELMNGLIESAGKYRTQGVGIVKGTIVEHIAPPFDNVPHLMKDLFEYLKDSDELTLIKSCVFHYEMEFIHPFLDGNGRMGRLWQTLILMSEYAVFEFLPFEALISKTQDDYYKSLALSDKSGKSTFFIEYMLDVIEKSLKNLLNYNNRVLKDIDRLEYFLNLGIKEFNRKDYMNVFKDLSSATASRDLKKGVEMNRLES
;
A
#
# COMPACT_ATOMS: atom_id res chain seq x y z
N MET A 1 -15.62 3.98 -21.81
CA MET A 1 -16.90 3.39 -21.30
C MET A 1 -16.86 3.43 -19.77
N LYS A 2 -18.02 3.67 -19.07
CA LYS A 2 -18.04 3.65 -17.59
C LYS A 2 -18.13 2.19 -17.10
N PRO A 3 -17.15 1.70 -16.30
CA PRO A 3 -17.23 0.36 -15.72
C PRO A 3 -18.46 0.18 -14.83
N PRO A 4 -19.12 -0.99 -14.86
CA PRO A 4 -20.40 -1.19 -14.16
C PRO A 4 -20.19 -1.41 -12.66
N TYR A 5 -20.91 -0.63 -11.84
CA TYR A 5 -21.05 -0.82 -10.40
C TYR A 5 -22.34 -0.16 -9.87
N GLU A 6 -22.72 -0.48 -8.65
CA GLU A 6 -23.85 0.08 -7.94
C GLU A 6 -23.42 0.76 -6.65
N ILE A 7 -24.01 1.90 -6.33
CA ILE A 7 -23.81 2.56 -5.04
C ILE A 7 -24.76 1.93 -4.01
N THR A 8 -24.20 1.12 -3.13
CA THR A 8 -24.96 0.49 -2.04
C THR A 8 -24.97 1.37 -0.79
N PRO A 9 -25.92 1.14 0.15
CA PRO A 9 -25.90 1.81 1.45
C PRO A 9 -24.57 1.58 2.23
N LYS A 10 -23.91 0.44 2.02
CA LYS A 10 -22.61 0.13 2.62
C LYS A 10 -21.52 1.02 2.04
N ILE A 11 -21.46 1.19 0.71
CA ILE A 11 -20.52 2.08 0.04
C ILE A 11 -20.67 3.51 0.57
N LEU A 12 -21.92 4.03 0.65
CA LEU A 12 -22.18 5.38 1.16
C LEU A 12 -21.67 5.56 2.60
N LYS A 13 -21.93 4.60 3.49
CA LYS A 13 -21.46 4.62 4.87
C LYS A 13 -19.92 4.61 4.95
N LEU A 14 -19.28 3.77 4.14
CA LEU A 14 -17.82 3.68 4.12
C LEU A 14 -17.19 4.97 3.60
N ILE A 15 -17.70 5.56 2.52
CA ILE A 15 -17.20 6.83 1.98
C ILE A 15 -17.32 7.94 3.04
N THR A 16 -18.47 8.05 3.72
CA THR A 16 -18.65 9.06 4.77
C THR A 16 -17.62 8.87 5.89
N SER A 17 -17.47 7.64 6.39
CA SER A 17 -16.51 7.30 7.45
C SER A 17 -15.05 7.53 7.04
N ILE A 18 -14.70 7.21 5.79
CA ILE A 18 -13.36 7.45 5.24
C ILE A 18 -13.08 8.95 5.15
N SER A 19 -14.04 9.73 4.62
CA SER A 19 -13.88 11.20 4.47
C SER A 19 -13.69 11.89 5.82
N GLU A 20 -14.45 11.48 6.85
CA GLU A 20 -14.28 11.96 8.22
C GLU A 20 -12.87 11.65 8.75
N LYS A 21 -12.39 10.41 8.60
CA LYS A 21 -11.06 9.99 9.05
C LYS A 21 -9.92 10.68 8.29
N ILE A 22 -10.07 10.90 6.99
CA ILE A 22 -9.11 11.69 6.21
C ILE A 22 -9.06 13.13 6.74
N GLY A 23 -10.20 13.75 7.04
CA GLY A 23 -10.26 15.06 7.67
C GLY A 23 -9.54 15.10 9.02
N GLU A 24 -9.76 14.09 9.88
CA GLU A 24 -9.09 13.95 11.18
C GLU A 24 -7.56 13.76 11.01
N VAL A 25 -7.11 12.93 10.06
CA VAL A 25 -5.69 12.75 9.75
C VAL A 25 -5.08 14.07 9.26
N ASN A 26 -5.73 14.78 8.35
CA ASN A 26 -5.22 16.05 7.81
C ASN A 26 -5.10 17.10 8.92
N ALA A 27 -6.07 17.20 9.83
CA ALA A 27 -6.02 18.15 10.95
C ALA A 27 -4.88 17.86 11.93
N ASN A 28 -4.58 16.58 12.15
CA ASN A 28 -3.66 16.16 13.23
C ASN A 28 -2.24 15.80 12.74
N TYR A 29 -2.04 15.42 11.47
CA TYR A 29 -0.87 14.62 11.10
C TYR A 29 -0.03 15.08 9.91
N LEU A 30 -0.55 15.76 8.91
CA LEU A 30 0.25 16.13 7.72
C LEU A 30 1.46 17.02 8.05
N THR A 31 1.37 17.77 9.13
CA THR A 31 2.47 18.62 9.65
C THR A 31 3.38 17.92 10.67
N LYS A 32 3.01 16.72 11.17
CA LYS A 32 3.63 16.10 12.35
C LYS A 32 4.20 14.70 12.16
N GLN A 33 4.00 14.04 11.01
CA GLN A 33 4.57 12.70 10.83
C GLN A 33 6.08 12.73 10.74
N SER A 34 6.73 11.94 11.62
CA SER A 34 8.18 11.79 11.57
C SER A 34 8.62 11.07 10.31
N PRO A 35 9.76 11.42 9.71
CA PRO A 35 10.34 10.70 8.57
C PRO A 35 10.47 9.19 8.81
N GLN A 36 10.71 8.79 10.07
CA GLN A 36 10.80 7.39 10.49
C GLN A 36 9.48 6.65 10.32
N LEU A 37 8.35 7.25 10.71
CA LEU A 37 7.04 6.62 10.55
C LEU A 37 6.68 6.45 9.06
N ARG A 38 6.99 7.44 8.23
CA ARG A 38 6.81 7.33 6.77
C ARG A 38 7.66 6.19 6.20
N LYS A 39 8.95 6.09 6.61
CA LYS A 39 9.84 4.98 6.22
C LYS A 39 9.26 3.62 6.63
N GLN A 40 8.82 3.48 7.89
CA GLN A 40 8.23 2.23 8.40
C GLN A 40 6.96 1.84 7.65
N ASN A 41 6.07 2.79 7.40
CA ASN A 41 4.84 2.51 6.65
C ASN A 41 5.13 2.13 5.19
N ARG A 42 6.11 2.77 4.53
CA ARG A 42 6.58 2.38 3.20
C ARG A 42 7.14 0.95 3.19
N ILE A 43 7.92 0.57 4.19
CA ILE A 43 8.41 -0.81 4.35
C ILE A 43 7.23 -1.78 4.45
N LYS A 44 6.23 -1.48 5.27
CA LYS A 44 5.01 -2.31 5.42
C LYS A 44 4.23 -2.43 4.10
N THR A 45 4.08 -1.35 3.36
CA THR A 45 3.44 -1.35 2.03
C THR A 45 4.17 -2.29 1.09
N ILE A 46 5.48 -2.12 0.91
CA ILE A 46 6.31 -2.95 0.03
C ILE A 46 6.25 -4.42 0.47
N HIS A 47 6.53 -4.70 1.75
CA HIS A 47 6.48 -6.05 2.30
C HIS A 47 5.13 -6.72 2.03
N SER A 48 4.03 -6.05 2.39
CA SER A 48 2.70 -6.64 2.29
C SER A 48 2.27 -6.84 0.85
N SER A 49 2.54 -5.89 -0.04
CA SER A 49 2.23 -6.01 -1.46
C SER A 49 2.97 -7.16 -2.12
N LEU A 50 4.24 -7.35 -1.80
CA LEU A 50 5.05 -8.47 -2.34
C LEU A 50 4.68 -9.82 -1.69
N LYS A 51 4.36 -9.83 -0.39
CA LYS A 51 3.91 -11.02 0.33
C LYS A 51 2.63 -11.63 -0.23
N ILE A 52 1.69 -10.80 -0.70
CA ILE A 52 0.47 -11.25 -1.39
C ILE A 52 0.83 -12.10 -2.62
N GLU A 53 1.92 -11.78 -3.30
CA GLU A 53 2.43 -12.48 -4.49
C GLU A 53 3.42 -13.62 -4.13
N GLY A 54 3.60 -13.92 -2.85
CA GLY A 54 4.42 -15.03 -2.39
C GLY A 54 5.90 -14.71 -2.11
N ASN A 55 6.31 -13.43 -2.11
CA ASN A 55 7.65 -13.05 -1.69
C ASN A 55 7.88 -13.40 -0.22
N THR A 56 9.03 -13.94 0.10
CA THR A 56 9.35 -14.55 1.42
C THR A 56 10.19 -13.67 2.33
N LEU A 57 10.66 -12.49 1.85
CA LEU A 57 11.50 -11.61 2.67
C LEU A 57 10.70 -10.96 3.80
N THR A 58 11.32 -10.84 4.97
CA THR A 58 10.74 -10.18 6.16
C THR A 58 10.86 -8.65 6.09
N GLU A 59 10.12 -7.94 6.95
CA GLU A 59 10.23 -6.48 7.07
C GLU A 59 11.65 -6.04 7.47
N GLU A 60 12.35 -6.83 8.29
CA GLU A 60 13.74 -6.58 8.69
C GLU A 60 14.70 -6.71 7.50
N GLN A 61 14.50 -7.73 6.66
CA GLN A 61 15.31 -7.92 5.45
C GLN A 61 15.06 -6.79 4.44
N ILE A 62 13.82 -6.35 4.26
CA ILE A 62 13.48 -5.19 3.42
C ILE A 62 14.12 -3.91 3.98
N THR A 63 14.07 -3.73 5.30
CA THR A 63 14.74 -2.61 5.97
C THR A 63 16.25 -2.61 5.70
N ALA A 64 16.87 -3.79 5.80
CA ALA A 64 18.29 -3.94 5.51
C ALA A 64 18.65 -3.59 4.06
N LEU A 65 17.79 -3.97 3.08
CA LEU A 65 17.96 -3.59 1.67
C LEU A 65 17.85 -2.08 1.44
N ILE A 66 16.89 -1.41 2.09
CA ILE A 66 16.74 0.06 2.04
C ILE A 66 17.98 0.76 2.63
N GLU A 67 18.65 0.12 3.61
CA GLU A 67 19.88 0.62 4.23
C GLU A 67 21.14 0.17 3.50
N ASN A 68 21.01 -0.36 2.27
CA ASN A 68 22.11 -0.87 1.44
C ASN A 68 22.95 -1.97 2.13
N LYS A 69 22.34 -2.73 3.04
CA LYS A 69 22.98 -3.88 3.69
C LYS A 69 22.75 -5.15 2.87
N ARG A 70 23.68 -6.09 2.96
CA ARG A 70 23.55 -7.39 2.31
C ARG A 70 22.48 -8.22 3.00
N VAL A 71 21.56 -8.81 2.20
CA VAL A 71 20.50 -9.72 2.64
C VAL A 71 20.71 -11.09 1.99
N ILE A 72 20.47 -12.14 2.75
CA ILE A 72 20.46 -13.51 2.26
C ILE A 72 19.00 -13.92 2.07
N GLY A 73 18.64 -14.33 0.87
CA GLY A 73 17.30 -14.76 0.47
C GLY A 73 17.29 -15.24 -0.98
N PRO A 74 16.13 -15.72 -1.49
CA PRO A 74 16.00 -16.08 -2.90
C PRO A 74 16.32 -14.87 -3.79
N GLU A 75 17.13 -15.08 -4.83
CA GLU A 75 17.56 -13.98 -5.72
C GLU A 75 16.37 -13.23 -6.34
N LYS A 76 15.34 -13.98 -6.75
CA LYS A 76 14.11 -13.39 -7.28
C LYS A 76 13.45 -12.48 -6.27
N ASP A 77 13.28 -12.93 -5.02
CA ASP A 77 12.61 -12.17 -3.96
C ASP A 77 13.38 -10.89 -3.62
N VAL A 78 14.71 -10.97 -3.56
CA VAL A 78 15.58 -9.81 -3.34
C VAL A 78 15.44 -8.81 -4.49
N LEU A 79 15.43 -9.27 -5.74
CA LEU A 79 15.27 -8.41 -6.92
C LEU A 79 13.89 -7.73 -6.94
N GLU A 80 12.81 -8.46 -6.62
CA GLU A 80 11.46 -7.90 -6.49
C GLU A 80 11.42 -6.76 -5.47
N VAL A 81 12.02 -6.96 -4.30
CA VAL A 81 12.08 -5.92 -3.26
C VAL A 81 12.88 -4.71 -3.73
N LEU A 82 14.06 -4.90 -4.35
CA LEU A 82 14.87 -3.79 -4.87
C LEU A 82 14.14 -2.97 -5.94
N ASN A 83 13.41 -3.64 -6.82
CA ASN A 83 12.59 -2.97 -7.82
C ASN A 83 11.44 -2.19 -7.18
N ALA A 84 10.73 -2.81 -6.21
CA ALA A 84 9.66 -2.14 -5.48
C ALA A 84 10.17 -0.90 -4.72
N ILE A 85 11.30 -0.99 -4.02
CA ILE A 85 11.93 0.16 -3.34
C ILE A 85 12.11 1.32 -4.32
N LYS A 86 12.73 1.08 -5.50
CA LYS A 86 12.97 2.09 -6.53
C LYS A 86 11.68 2.75 -7.03
N VAL A 87 10.62 1.97 -7.21
CA VAL A 87 9.31 2.46 -7.68
C VAL A 87 8.63 3.31 -6.59
N TYR A 88 8.60 2.81 -5.34
CA TYR A 88 7.96 3.52 -4.23
C TYR A 88 8.73 4.77 -3.76
N GLU A 89 10.02 4.90 -4.07
CA GLU A 89 10.80 6.11 -3.80
C GLU A 89 10.45 7.28 -4.72
N LYS A 90 9.86 7.00 -5.88
CA LYS A 90 9.54 8.00 -6.90
C LYS A 90 8.07 8.01 -7.34
N LEU A 91 7.15 7.66 -6.43
CA LEU A 91 5.72 7.65 -6.72
C LEU A 91 5.25 8.94 -7.41
N ASP A 92 5.70 10.10 -6.93
CA ASP A 92 5.34 11.42 -7.47
C ASP A 92 5.78 11.64 -8.93
N SER A 93 6.70 10.81 -9.45
CA SER A 93 7.14 10.89 -10.86
C SER A 93 6.17 10.21 -11.83
N PHE A 94 5.23 9.43 -11.32
CA PHE A 94 4.25 8.73 -12.15
C PHE A 94 2.95 9.54 -12.26
N ASN A 95 2.46 9.71 -13.47
CA ASN A 95 1.14 10.27 -13.71
C ASN A 95 0.09 9.16 -13.72
N PHE A 96 -0.79 9.14 -12.71
CA PHE A 96 -1.80 8.10 -12.52
C PHE A 96 -2.79 7.97 -13.70
N SER A 97 -3.02 9.04 -14.47
CA SER A 97 -3.93 9.03 -15.62
C SER A 97 -3.24 8.73 -16.96
N SER A 98 -1.96 8.34 -16.95
CA SER A 98 -1.15 8.10 -18.13
C SER A 98 -0.82 6.62 -18.33
N ASP A 99 -1.30 6.03 -19.40
CA ASP A 99 -0.95 4.67 -19.85
C ASP A 99 0.58 4.50 -20.01
N LYS A 100 1.27 5.49 -20.58
CA LYS A 100 2.73 5.46 -20.72
C LYS A 100 3.43 5.41 -19.36
N SER A 101 2.90 6.14 -18.37
CA SER A 101 3.41 6.13 -17.00
C SER A 101 3.18 4.79 -16.33
N PHE A 102 2.03 4.16 -16.58
CA PHE A 102 1.68 2.83 -16.10
C PHE A 102 2.64 1.76 -16.64
N LEU A 103 2.87 1.74 -17.94
CA LEU A 103 3.81 0.82 -18.59
C LEU A 103 5.25 1.03 -18.08
N LYS A 104 5.66 2.29 -17.85
CA LYS A 104 6.96 2.61 -17.26
C LYS A 104 7.09 2.09 -15.83
N ALA A 105 6.06 2.25 -15.00
CA ALA A 105 6.06 1.72 -13.63
C ALA A 105 6.16 0.19 -13.63
N HIS A 106 5.42 -0.49 -14.50
CA HIS A 106 5.53 -1.94 -14.68
C HIS A 106 6.92 -2.36 -15.15
N LEU A 107 7.51 -1.65 -16.12
CA LEU A 107 8.88 -1.92 -16.57
C LEU A 107 9.87 -1.89 -15.40
N GLU A 108 9.78 -0.89 -14.54
CA GLU A 108 10.68 -0.74 -13.40
C GLU A 108 10.40 -1.77 -12.30
N LEU A 109 9.13 -2.05 -12.02
CA LEU A 109 8.72 -3.01 -10.98
C LEU A 109 9.13 -4.45 -11.37
N MET A 110 9.04 -4.79 -12.66
CA MET A 110 9.30 -6.13 -13.17
C MET A 110 10.66 -6.28 -13.86
N ASN A 111 11.54 -5.29 -13.73
CA ASN A 111 12.85 -5.29 -14.38
C ASN A 111 13.70 -6.49 -13.94
N GLY A 112 14.16 -7.28 -14.94
CA GLY A 112 14.95 -8.49 -14.70
C GLY A 112 14.17 -9.69 -14.14
N LEU A 113 12.86 -9.56 -13.89
CA LEU A 113 11.98 -10.64 -13.46
C LEU A 113 11.29 -11.33 -14.64
N ILE A 114 10.90 -10.55 -15.66
CA ILE A 114 10.28 -11.04 -16.89
C ILE A 114 10.79 -10.26 -18.11
N GLU A 115 10.84 -10.90 -19.27
CA GLU A 115 11.29 -10.27 -20.51
C GLU A 115 10.30 -9.22 -21.07
N SER A 116 9.00 -9.42 -20.80
CA SER A 116 7.93 -8.54 -21.28
C SER A 116 7.64 -7.36 -20.36
N ALA A 117 8.56 -7.02 -19.42
CA ALA A 117 8.37 -5.90 -18.53
C ALA A 117 8.04 -4.60 -19.29
N GLY A 118 7.01 -3.86 -18.84
CA GLY A 118 6.55 -2.63 -19.48
C GLY A 118 5.76 -2.81 -20.78
N LYS A 119 5.32 -4.02 -21.10
CA LYS A 119 4.53 -4.32 -22.31
C LYS A 119 3.28 -5.10 -21.94
N TYR A 120 2.18 -4.78 -22.60
CA TYR A 120 0.98 -5.60 -22.51
C TYR A 120 1.23 -6.99 -23.07
N ARG A 121 0.56 -7.99 -22.51
CA ARG A 121 0.65 -9.37 -22.97
C ARG A 121 0.17 -9.54 -24.41
N THR A 122 0.81 -10.47 -25.11
CA THR A 122 0.49 -10.86 -26.49
C THR A 122 0.00 -12.30 -26.56
N GLN A 123 -0.40 -12.87 -25.42
CA GLN A 123 -0.93 -14.23 -25.34
C GLN A 123 -2.02 -14.31 -24.29
N GLY A 124 -2.86 -15.35 -24.38
CA GLY A 124 -3.91 -15.62 -23.41
C GLY A 124 -3.35 -15.94 -22.04
N VAL A 125 -4.02 -15.48 -21.00
CA VAL A 125 -3.74 -15.83 -19.61
C VAL A 125 -5.05 -16.17 -18.91
N GLY A 126 -4.97 -17.01 -17.87
CA GLY A 126 -6.09 -17.35 -17.00
C GLY A 126 -5.56 -17.53 -15.59
N ILE A 127 -6.36 -17.17 -14.61
CA ILE A 127 -6.04 -17.42 -13.21
C ILE A 127 -6.60 -18.79 -12.85
N VAL A 128 -5.70 -19.71 -12.50
CA VAL A 128 -6.05 -21.10 -12.19
C VAL A 128 -5.68 -21.38 -10.74
N LYS A 129 -6.65 -21.90 -9.96
CA LYS A 129 -6.41 -22.37 -8.58
C LYS A 129 -6.62 -23.88 -8.54
N GLY A 130 -5.52 -24.61 -8.48
CA GLY A 130 -5.55 -26.07 -8.63
C GLY A 130 -6.03 -26.48 -10.03
N THR A 131 -7.16 -27.17 -10.13
CA THR A 131 -7.80 -27.57 -11.41
C THR A 131 -8.95 -26.66 -11.83
N ILE A 132 -9.26 -25.63 -11.04
CA ILE A 132 -10.39 -24.72 -11.29
C ILE A 132 -9.87 -23.44 -11.93
N VAL A 133 -10.44 -23.06 -13.06
CA VAL A 133 -10.22 -21.75 -13.69
C VAL A 133 -11.09 -20.74 -12.91
N GLU A 134 -10.46 -19.87 -12.14
CA GLU A 134 -11.17 -18.84 -11.34
C GLU A 134 -11.54 -17.63 -12.19
N HIS A 135 -10.66 -17.25 -13.14
CA HIS A 135 -10.88 -16.12 -14.02
C HIS A 135 -10.27 -16.40 -15.41
N ILE A 136 -11.00 -16.06 -16.45
CA ILE A 136 -10.48 -16.04 -17.83
C ILE A 136 -10.37 -14.58 -18.26
N ALA A 137 -9.13 -14.10 -18.35
CA ALA A 137 -8.89 -12.74 -18.79
C ALA A 137 -9.36 -12.53 -20.26
N PRO A 138 -9.78 -11.32 -20.65
CA PRO A 138 -10.15 -10.99 -22.02
C PRO A 138 -9.06 -11.41 -23.04
N PRO A 139 -9.42 -11.65 -24.33
CA PRO A 139 -8.43 -11.90 -25.38
C PRO A 139 -7.35 -10.81 -25.40
N PHE A 140 -6.10 -11.22 -25.61
CA PHE A 140 -4.94 -10.30 -25.55
C PHE A 140 -5.03 -9.16 -26.58
N ASP A 141 -5.64 -9.40 -27.74
CA ASP A 141 -5.85 -8.37 -28.76
C ASP A 141 -6.73 -7.22 -28.30
N ASN A 142 -7.61 -7.46 -27.31
CA ASN A 142 -8.49 -6.45 -26.72
C ASN A 142 -7.80 -5.64 -25.62
N VAL A 143 -6.71 -6.13 -25.03
CA VAL A 143 -6.05 -5.49 -23.88
C VAL A 143 -5.69 -4.02 -24.13
N PRO A 144 -5.05 -3.63 -25.26
CA PRO A 144 -4.74 -2.22 -25.50
C PRO A 144 -5.97 -1.31 -25.54
N HIS A 145 -7.09 -1.78 -26.09
CA HIS A 145 -8.33 -1.04 -26.16
C HIS A 145 -8.99 -0.90 -24.79
N LEU A 146 -9.08 -1.99 -24.03
CA LEU A 146 -9.65 -2.00 -22.68
C LEU A 146 -8.85 -1.10 -21.72
N MET A 147 -7.51 -1.16 -21.78
CA MET A 147 -6.66 -0.29 -20.99
C MET A 147 -6.80 1.19 -21.39
N LYS A 148 -6.92 1.48 -22.68
CA LYS A 148 -7.20 2.85 -23.16
C LYS A 148 -8.51 3.36 -22.58
N ASP A 149 -9.60 2.60 -22.68
CA ASP A 149 -10.91 2.96 -22.13
C ASP A 149 -10.84 3.18 -20.61
N LEU A 150 -10.07 2.35 -19.90
CA LEU A 150 -9.87 2.47 -18.45
C LEU A 150 -9.11 3.75 -18.07
N PHE A 151 -8.10 4.15 -18.83
CA PHE A 151 -7.40 5.42 -18.61
C PHE A 151 -8.24 6.65 -19.02
N GLU A 152 -9.09 6.53 -20.05
CA GLU A 152 -10.08 7.57 -20.39
C GLU A 152 -11.10 7.74 -19.24
N TYR A 153 -11.58 6.65 -18.66
CA TYR A 153 -12.43 6.69 -17.47
C TYR A 153 -11.78 7.46 -16.32
N LEU A 154 -10.48 7.25 -16.03
CA LEU A 154 -9.78 8.00 -14.99
C LEU A 154 -9.71 9.50 -15.24
N LYS A 155 -9.60 9.91 -16.51
CA LYS A 155 -9.49 11.33 -16.89
C LYS A 155 -10.81 12.06 -16.87
N ASP A 156 -11.84 11.41 -17.41
CA ASP A 156 -13.08 12.08 -17.78
C ASP A 156 -14.21 11.89 -16.76
N SER A 157 -14.00 11.02 -15.74
CA SER A 157 -15.02 10.72 -14.75
C SER A 157 -15.05 11.76 -13.62
N ASP A 158 -16.22 12.30 -13.32
CA ASP A 158 -16.49 13.16 -12.15
C ASP A 158 -16.74 12.36 -10.86
N GLU A 159 -16.47 11.06 -10.87
CA GLU A 159 -16.66 10.19 -9.71
C GLU A 159 -15.64 10.48 -8.61
N LEU A 160 -16.05 10.17 -7.37
CA LEU A 160 -15.17 10.30 -6.21
C LEU A 160 -13.89 9.46 -6.40
N THR A 161 -12.75 10.02 -6.09
CA THR A 161 -11.44 9.37 -6.22
C THR A 161 -11.36 8.04 -5.45
N LEU A 162 -12.05 7.92 -4.32
CA LEU A 162 -12.20 6.67 -3.59
C LEU A 162 -12.86 5.58 -4.46
N ILE A 163 -13.90 5.91 -5.20
CA ILE A 163 -14.58 4.97 -6.12
C ILE A 163 -13.70 4.70 -7.33
N LYS A 164 -13.19 5.75 -8.00
CA LYS A 164 -12.32 5.61 -9.18
C LYS A 164 -11.14 4.68 -8.92
N SER A 165 -10.51 4.79 -7.76
CA SER A 165 -9.36 3.96 -7.39
C SER A 165 -9.72 2.48 -7.25
N CYS A 166 -10.87 2.18 -6.65
CA CYS A 166 -11.36 0.81 -6.50
C CYS A 166 -11.80 0.22 -7.85
N VAL A 167 -12.50 1.00 -8.65
CA VAL A 167 -12.94 0.58 -10.00
C VAL A 167 -11.73 0.29 -10.88
N PHE A 168 -10.75 1.21 -10.92
CA PHE A 168 -9.54 1.00 -11.70
C PHE A 168 -8.80 -0.27 -11.27
N HIS A 169 -8.64 -0.49 -9.96
CA HIS A 169 -7.97 -1.68 -9.45
C HIS A 169 -8.67 -2.97 -9.88
N TYR A 170 -10.01 -3.02 -9.75
CA TYR A 170 -10.80 -4.17 -10.18
C TYR A 170 -10.70 -4.41 -11.68
N GLU A 171 -10.94 -3.39 -12.50
CA GLU A 171 -10.91 -3.52 -13.97
C GLU A 171 -9.53 -3.93 -14.47
N MET A 172 -8.47 -3.41 -13.86
CA MET A 172 -7.10 -3.78 -14.17
C MET A 172 -6.82 -5.26 -13.83
N GLU A 173 -7.31 -5.76 -12.69
CA GLU A 173 -7.23 -7.18 -12.34
C GLU A 173 -8.07 -8.04 -13.30
N PHE A 174 -9.26 -7.58 -13.69
CA PHE A 174 -10.13 -8.25 -14.66
C PHE A 174 -9.49 -8.32 -16.06
N ILE A 175 -8.95 -7.21 -16.57
CA ILE A 175 -8.28 -7.14 -17.87
C ILE A 175 -7.00 -7.99 -17.85
N HIS A 176 -6.31 -8.02 -16.72
CA HIS A 176 -5.05 -8.74 -16.51
C HIS A 176 -4.03 -8.44 -17.60
N PRO A 177 -3.61 -7.17 -17.75
CA PRO A 177 -2.92 -6.69 -18.95
C PRO A 177 -1.49 -7.23 -19.12
N PHE A 178 -0.87 -7.79 -18.10
CA PHE A 178 0.50 -8.28 -18.13
C PHE A 178 0.58 -9.80 -17.96
N LEU A 179 1.73 -10.39 -18.31
CA LEU A 179 2.00 -11.80 -18.06
C LEU A 179 2.25 -12.08 -16.56
N ASP A 180 2.81 -11.12 -15.84
CA ASP A 180 3.05 -11.15 -14.39
C ASP A 180 3.06 -9.71 -13.85
N GLY A 181 2.86 -9.53 -12.54
CA GLY A 181 2.89 -8.24 -11.87
C GLY A 181 1.57 -7.49 -11.82
N ASN A 182 0.45 -8.08 -12.28
CA ASN A 182 -0.85 -7.41 -12.29
C ASN A 182 -1.28 -6.99 -10.88
N GLY A 183 -1.30 -7.88 -9.89
CA GLY A 183 -1.69 -7.54 -8.52
C GLY A 183 -0.83 -6.44 -7.89
N ARG A 184 0.49 -6.49 -8.11
CA ARG A 184 1.42 -5.43 -7.65
C ARG A 184 1.10 -4.09 -8.30
N MET A 185 0.81 -4.07 -9.61
CA MET A 185 0.43 -2.87 -10.33
C MET A 185 -0.94 -2.33 -9.93
N GLY A 186 -1.94 -3.20 -9.70
CA GLY A 186 -3.27 -2.81 -9.24
C GLY A 186 -3.21 -2.05 -7.91
N ARG A 187 -2.50 -2.59 -6.93
CA ARG A 187 -2.30 -1.95 -5.61
C ARG A 187 -1.49 -0.66 -5.71
N LEU A 188 -0.38 -0.67 -6.46
CA LEU A 188 0.44 0.53 -6.70
C LEU A 188 -0.38 1.64 -7.34
N TRP A 189 -1.16 1.31 -8.38
CA TRP A 189 -1.92 2.31 -9.12
C TRP A 189 -3.10 2.85 -8.32
N GLN A 190 -3.73 2.00 -7.49
CA GLN A 190 -4.72 2.46 -6.54
C GLN A 190 -4.15 3.48 -5.56
N THR A 191 -2.95 3.24 -5.03
CA THR A 191 -2.23 4.21 -4.19
C THR A 191 -2.03 5.53 -4.91
N LEU A 192 -1.54 5.51 -6.16
CA LEU A 192 -1.31 6.73 -6.95
C LEU A 192 -2.59 7.52 -7.24
N ILE A 193 -3.68 6.83 -7.59
CA ILE A 193 -4.99 7.47 -7.80
C ILE A 193 -5.45 8.13 -6.50
N LEU A 194 -5.37 7.45 -5.37
CA LEU A 194 -5.76 7.99 -4.07
C LEU A 194 -4.88 9.16 -3.62
N MET A 195 -3.57 9.10 -3.87
CA MET A 195 -2.62 10.17 -3.57
C MET A 195 -2.91 11.46 -4.34
N SER A 196 -3.52 11.38 -5.52
CA SER A 196 -3.83 12.55 -6.33
C SER A 196 -4.79 13.54 -5.64
N GLU A 197 -5.56 13.06 -4.68
CA GLU A 197 -6.50 13.89 -3.90
C GLU A 197 -6.19 13.87 -2.39
N TYR A 198 -5.68 12.75 -1.88
CA TYR A 198 -5.51 12.54 -0.44
C TYR A 198 -4.06 12.15 -0.11
N ALA A 199 -3.26 13.11 0.34
CA ALA A 199 -1.83 12.91 0.63
C ALA A 199 -1.54 11.79 1.67
N VAL A 200 -2.51 11.44 2.52
CA VAL A 200 -2.37 10.35 3.51
C VAL A 200 -2.02 9.01 2.87
N PHE A 201 -2.46 8.76 1.64
CA PHE A 201 -2.22 7.48 0.95
C PHE A 201 -0.77 7.29 0.49
N GLU A 202 0.08 8.32 0.48
CA GLU A 202 1.53 8.14 0.28
C GLU A 202 2.16 7.18 1.31
N PHE A 203 1.56 7.11 2.50
CA PHE A 203 2.11 6.34 3.63
C PHE A 203 1.07 5.51 4.40
N LEU A 204 -0.12 5.31 3.87
CA LEU A 204 -1.12 4.44 4.47
C LEU A 204 -0.94 3.00 3.96
N PRO A 205 -0.41 2.04 4.76
CA PRO A 205 -0.11 0.69 4.29
C PRO A 205 -1.38 -0.19 4.28
N PHE A 206 -2.37 0.14 3.43
CA PHE A 206 -3.62 -0.63 3.34
C PHE A 206 -3.38 -2.05 2.79
N GLU A 207 -2.30 -2.28 2.04
CA GLU A 207 -1.85 -3.60 1.59
C GLU A 207 -1.59 -4.56 2.75
N ALA A 208 -1.24 -4.03 3.92
CA ALA A 208 -1.05 -4.85 5.12
C ALA A 208 -2.36 -5.50 5.60
N LEU A 209 -3.51 -4.86 5.38
CA LEU A 209 -4.81 -5.48 5.64
C LEU A 209 -5.21 -6.44 4.52
N ILE A 210 -4.97 -6.11 3.25
CA ILE A 210 -5.20 -7.04 2.13
C ILE A 210 -4.44 -8.35 2.37
N SER A 211 -3.15 -8.26 2.72
CA SER A 211 -2.32 -9.44 3.02
C SER A 211 -2.86 -10.30 4.17
N LYS A 212 -3.53 -9.69 5.16
CA LYS A 212 -4.16 -10.41 6.28
C LYS A 212 -5.53 -11.02 5.93
N THR A 213 -6.21 -10.45 4.95
CA THR A 213 -7.55 -10.87 4.50
C THR A 213 -7.53 -11.28 3.03
N GLN A 214 -6.46 -11.98 2.62
CA GLN A 214 -6.19 -12.32 1.23
C GLN A 214 -7.32 -13.18 0.61
N ASP A 215 -7.90 -14.08 1.38
CA ASP A 215 -9.03 -14.90 0.93
C ASP A 215 -10.28 -14.03 0.63
N ASP A 216 -10.55 -13.02 1.46
CA ASP A 216 -11.65 -12.08 1.22
C ASP A 216 -11.38 -11.17 0.01
N TYR A 217 -10.12 -10.79 -0.22
CA TYR A 217 -9.69 -10.07 -1.40
C TYR A 217 -10.02 -10.85 -2.68
N TYR A 218 -9.55 -12.08 -2.81
CA TYR A 218 -9.83 -12.91 -3.98
C TYR A 218 -11.31 -13.27 -4.11
N LYS A 219 -11.99 -13.51 -2.99
CA LYS A 219 -13.45 -13.71 -2.99
C LYS A 219 -14.21 -12.50 -3.52
N SER A 220 -13.79 -11.28 -3.19
CA SER A 220 -14.43 -10.06 -3.68
C SER A 220 -14.24 -9.87 -5.18
N LEU A 221 -13.06 -10.22 -5.72
CA LEU A 221 -12.80 -10.27 -7.17
C LEU A 221 -13.72 -11.28 -7.86
N ALA A 222 -13.75 -12.52 -7.38
CA ALA A 222 -14.58 -13.59 -7.97
C ALA A 222 -16.08 -13.28 -7.92
N LEU A 223 -16.58 -12.66 -6.84
CA LEU A 223 -17.98 -12.23 -6.74
C LEU A 223 -18.28 -11.09 -7.72
N SER A 224 -17.35 -10.17 -7.91
CA SER A 224 -17.46 -9.09 -8.88
C SER A 224 -17.49 -9.62 -10.31
N ASP A 225 -16.60 -10.55 -10.65
CA ASP A 225 -16.56 -11.23 -11.96
C ASP A 225 -17.90 -11.93 -12.24
N LYS A 226 -18.38 -12.69 -11.28
CA LYS A 226 -19.66 -13.42 -11.41
C LYS A 226 -20.86 -12.50 -11.57
N SER A 227 -20.85 -11.32 -10.94
CA SER A 227 -21.93 -10.35 -11.04
C SER A 227 -21.85 -9.44 -12.27
N GLY A 228 -20.69 -9.41 -12.94
CA GLY A 228 -20.38 -8.46 -14.00
C GLY A 228 -20.32 -7.00 -13.52
N LYS A 229 -20.07 -6.76 -12.23
CA LYS A 229 -20.03 -5.44 -11.60
C LYS A 229 -18.95 -5.38 -10.52
N SER A 230 -18.19 -4.30 -10.45
CA SER A 230 -17.14 -4.11 -9.45
C SER A 230 -17.63 -3.83 -8.02
N THR A 231 -18.94 -3.85 -7.77
CA THR A 231 -19.57 -3.45 -6.50
C THR A 231 -19.01 -4.18 -5.28
N PHE A 232 -18.86 -5.52 -5.34
CA PHE A 232 -18.33 -6.31 -4.23
C PHE A 232 -16.88 -5.97 -3.91
N PHE A 233 -16.08 -5.74 -4.94
CA PHE A 233 -14.69 -5.33 -4.79
C PHE A 233 -14.58 -3.91 -4.21
N ILE A 234 -15.41 -2.97 -4.67
CA ILE A 234 -15.48 -1.61 -4.11
C ILE A 234 -15.81 -1.66 -2.62
N GLU A 235 -16.83 -2.44 -2.22
CA GLU A 235 -17.21 -2.60 -0.81
C GLU A 235 -16.06 -3.16 0.04
N TYR A 236 -15.34 -4.16 -0.47
CA TYR A 236 -14.19 -4.74 0.21
C TYR A 236 -13.04 -3.73 0.34
N MET A 237 -12.65 -3.07 -0.74
CA MET A 237 -11.53 -2.14 -0.72
C MET A 237 -11.79 -0.90 0.12
N LEU A 238 -13.02 -0.35 0.09
CA LEU A 238 -13.39 0.76 0.97
C LEU A 238 -13.36 0.34 2.45
N ASP A 239 -13.77 -0.88 2.80
CA ASP A 239 -13.68 -1.41 4.16
C ASP A 239 -12.20 -1.55 4.60
N VAL A 240 -11.33 -2.02 3.72
CA VAL A 240 -9.87 -2.08 3.95
C VAL A 240 -9.28 -0.69 4.19
N ILE A 241 -9.64 0.28 3.37
CA ILE A 241 -9.18 1.68 3.50
C ILE A 241 -9.67 2.28 4.82
N GLU A 242 -10.96 2.11 5.15
CA GLU A 242 -11.56 2.60 6.39
C GLU A 242 -10.84 2.05 7.62
N LYS A 243 -10.63 0.75 7.67
CA LYS A 243 -9.91 0.07 8.77
C LYS A 243 -8.44 0.49 8.85
N SER A 244 -7.79 0.73 7.72
CA SER A 244 -6.40 1.19 7.68
C SER A 244 -6.27 2.61 8.27
N LEU A 245 -7.18 3.52 7.90
CA LEU A 245 -7.24 4.87 8.46
C LEU A 245 -7.54 4.83 9.96
N LYS A 246 -8.49 4.00 10.40
CA LYS A 246 -8.79 3.79 11.82
C LYS A 246 -7.58 3.28 12.60
N ASN A 247 -6.83 2.34 12.03
CA ASN A 247 -5.61 1.84 12.65
C ASN A 247 -4.54 2.92 12.75
N LEU A 248 -4.39 3.75 11.72
CA LEU A 248 -3.48 4.89 11.72
C LEU A 248 -3.84 5.90 12.82
N LEU A 249 -5.12 6.27 12.92
CA LEU A 249 -5.62 7.18 13.94
C LEU A 249 -5.46 6.60 15.36
N ASN A 250 -5.79 5.33 15.55
CA ASN A 250 -5.65 4.66 16.84
C ASN A 250 -4.18 4.54 17.27
N TYR A 251 -3.26 4.29 16.35
CA TYR A 251 -1.83 4.28 16.64
C TYR A 251 -1.35 5.65 17.11
N ASN A 252 -1.87 6.69 16.51
CA ASN A 252 -1.48 8.06 16.78
C ASN A 252 -2.23 8.66 17.99
N ASN A 253 -3.48 8.23 18.24
CA ASN A 253 -4.27 8.62 19.43
C ASN A 253 -3.89 7.83 20.70
N ARG A 254 -3.06 6.79 20.59
CA ARG A 254 -2.30 6.34 21.74
C ARG A 254 -1.37 7.50 22.11
N VAL A 255 -1.75 8.24 23.15
CA VAL A 255 -0.76 8.97 23.95
C VAL A 255 0.25 7.91 24.34
N LEU A 256 1.37 7.86 23.64
CA LEU A 256 2.42 6.89 23.92
C LEU A 256 2.70 7.01 25.41
N LYS A 257 2.37 5.96 26.17
CA LYS A 257 2.77 5.89 27.58
C LYS A 257 4.29 5.85 27.63
N ASP A 258 4.85 6.20 28.74
CA ASP A 258 6.30 6.17 28.99
C ASP A 258 6.98 4.88 28.48
N ILE A 259 6.35 3.71 28.76
CA ILE A 259 6.83 2.40 28.31
C ILE A 259 6.78 2.28 26.77
N ASP A 260 5.69 2.69 26.14
CA ASP A 260 5.53 2.61 24.68
C ASP A 260 6.58 3.49 23.97
N ARG A 261 6.89 4.67 24.52
CA ARG A 261 7.95 5.56 24.01
C ARG A 261 9.33 4.94 24.16
N LEU A 262 9.60 4.33 25.30
CA LEU A 262 10.88 3.64 25.53
C LEU A 262 11.07 2.48 24.58
N GLU A 263 10.07 1.61 24.42
CA GLU A 263 10.12 0.49 23.49
C GLU A 263 10.32 0.96 22.04
N TYR A 264 9.60 1.99 21.63
CA TYR A 264 9.78 2.59 20.32
C TYR A 264 11.23 3.08 20.12
N PHE A 265 11.76 3.83 21.09
CA PHE A 265 13.11 4.40 21.01
C PHE A 265 14.21 3.32 20.97
N LEU A 266 14.09 2.29 21.80
CA LEU A 266 15.01 1.15 21.81
C LEU A 266 15.01 0.38 20.49
N ASN A 267 13.84 0.23 19.85
CA ASN A 267 13.70 -0.42 18.55
C ASN A 267 14.34 0.38 17.40
N LEU A 268 14.75 1.64 17.64
CA LEU A 268 15.53 2.41 16.64
C LEU A 268 16.99 1.92 16.55
N GLY A 269 17.43 1.04 17.46
CA GLY A 269 18.78 0.46 17.45
C GLY A 269 19.89 1.45 17.81
N ILE A 270 19.57 2.59 18.40
CA ILE A 270 20.53 3.60 18.84
C ILE A 270 21.19 3.09 20.14
N LYS A 271 22.48 2.75 20.07
CA LYS A 271 23.20 2.14 21.19
C LYS A 271 23.61 3.13 22.28
N GLU A 272 23.98 4.33 21.89
CA GLU A 272 24.37 5.42 22.81
C GLU A 272 23.58 6.67 22.49
N PHE A 273 22.95 7.26 23.49
CA PHE A 273 22.13 8.45 23.31
C PHE A 273 21.99 9.23 24.62
N ASN A 274 21.55 10.45 24.49
CA ASN A 274 21.23 11.32 25.61
C ASN A 274 19.78 11.78 25.57
N ARG A 275 19.34 12.50 26.60
CA ARG A 275 17.95 13.00 26.69
C ARG A 275 17.54 13.86 25.48
N LYS A 276 18.48 14.62 24.90
CA LYS A 276 18.18 15.48 23.72
C LYS A 276 17.88 14.63 22.49
N ASP A 277 18.59 13.51 22.32
CA ASP A 277 18.33 12.57 21.24
C ASP A 277 16.96 11.90 21.38
N TYR A 278 16.60 11.52 22.61
CA TYR A 278 15.26 11.02 22.92
C TYR A 278 14.16 12.06 22.60
N MET A 279 14.36 13.33 22.98
CA MET A 279 13.44 14.43 22.67
C MET A 279 13.40 14.78 21.19
N ASN A 280 14.45 14.56 20.41
CA ASN A 280 14.44 14.74 18.95
C ASN A 280 13.51 13.74 18.26
N VAL A 281 13.35 12.56 18.81
CA VAL A 281 12.39 11.56 18.35
C VAL A 281 10.96 11.95 18.76
N PHE A 282 10.78 12.44 19.97
CA PHE A 282 9.47 12.85 20.53
C PHE A 282 9.42 14.37 20.73
N LYS A 283 9.29 15.11 19.64
CA LYS A 283 9.43 16.60 19.61
C LYS A 283 8.48 17.36 20.52
N ASP A 284 7.32 16.78 20.84
CA ASP A 284 6.31 17.40 21.72
C ASP A 284 6.50 17.02 23.21
N LEU A 285 7.57 16.29 23.54
CA LEU A 285 7.82 15.85 24.91
C LEU A 285 8.52 16.94 25.72
N SER A 286 7.98 17.25 26.91
CA SER A 286 8.69 18.13 27.84
C SER A 286 9.98 17.46 28.34
N SER A 287 11.01 18.26 28.64
CA SER A 287 12.28 17.78 29.20
C SER A 287 12.06 16.97 30.51
N ALA A 288 11.07 17.35 31.31
CA ALA A 288 10.71 16.66 32.55
C ALA A 288 10.10 15.27 32.26
N THR A 289 9.26 15.16 31.23
CA THR A 289 8.66 13.88 30.83
C THR A 289 9.72 12.96 30.24
N ALA A 290 10.60 13.48 29.34
CA ALA A 290 11.71 12.71 28.79
C ALA A 290 12.62 12.14 29.88
N SER A 291 12.97 12.96 30.88
CA SER A 291 13.78 12.49 32.01
C SER A 291 13.08 11.39 32.85
N ARG A 292 11.77 11.50 33.06
CA ARG A 292 11.00 10.44 33.75
C ARG A 292 10.96 9.14 32.96
N ASP A 293 10.74 9.22 31.66
CA ASP A 293 10.72 8.04 30.79
C ASP A 293 12.07 7.32 30.82
N LEU A 294 13.17 8.05 30.61
CA LEU A 294 14.52 7.47 30.62
C LEU A 294 14.89 6.88 31.99
N LYS A 295 14.55 7.56 33.09
CA LYS A 295 14.73 7.03 34.44
C LYS A 295 13.98 5.72 34.64
N LYS A 296 12.74 5.63 34.14
CA LYS A 296 11.94 4.41 34.18
C LYS A 296 12.57 3.29 33.37
N GLY A 297 13.17 3.63 32.21
CA GLY A 297 13.94 2.67 31.37
C GLY A 297 15.11 2.05 32.11
N VAL A 298 15.83 2.85 32.89
CA VAL A 298 16.93 2.37 33.78
C VAL A 298 16.37 1.51 34.91
N GLU A 299 15.30 1.93 35.60
CA GLU A 299 14.64 1.17 36.65
C GLU A 299 14.12 -0.21 36.15
N MET A 300 13.75 -0.32 34.88
CA MET A 300 13.31 -1.56 34.26
C MET A 300 14.44 -2.40 33.67
N ASN A 301 15.71 -2.04 33.89
CA ASN A 301 16.91 -2.67 33.32
C ASN A 301 16.89 -2.75 31.77
N ARG A 302 16.24 -1.80 31.12
CA ARG A 302 16.19 -1.69 29.64
C ARG A 302 17.18 -0.67 29.10
N LEU A 303 17.72 0.18 29.97
CA LEU A 303 18.75 1.19 29.70
C LEU A 303 19.84 1.13 30.75
N GLU A 304 21.06 1.42 30.34
CA GLU A 304 22.19 1.71 31.22
C GLU A 304 22.34 3.23 31.33
N SER A 305 22.74 3.71 32.52
CA SER A 305 22.86 5.15 32.82
C SER A 305 24.19 5.73 32.36
#